data_93546eb2fac72431963d89feb7a0293f
#
_entry.id   93546eb2fac72431963d89feb7a0293f
#
_cell.length_a   1.000
_cell.length_b   1.000
_cell.length_c   1.000
_cell.angle_alpha   90.00
_cell.angle_beta   90.00
_cell.angle_gamma   90.00
#
_symmetry.space_group_name_H-M   'P 1'
#
loop_
_entity.id
_entity.type
_entity.pdbx_description
1 polymer ?
#
loop_
_entity_poly.entity_id
_entity_poly.type
_entity_poly.pdbx_seq_one_letter_code
_entity_poly.pdbx_strand_id
1 'polypeptide(L)'
;GRRDGNALAMTICGSDQHAEYFWADPEKMLAGAVEPPGVFLHAMAVLERQLFALSLTRWMSQYPEAQIPAKIDDIIKPEVLNAESYTPESFPLGFLDYVINEAESLYQDFCSLFTRSTVSGSLSPLVFTPDEKERLRDYLVGSSEGRSSLRDRLIGKLRKLELQRESYVNKRREYQNALKRRQNAPQDEARDNDIEELKQNISSLTSLIAAEFANKQTLNMLTDEGLLPNYAFPEEGITIDSMVIKLRNRGEKEKSGASPESKDHGVYKRFTFQRAASSGLTEVAPESNFYINEYILHIDQVELADDELKRWRFCPNCQYSEHETLDERSSACPCCGSPEWREESQARQVLPLRTVYAWADLKNDRIKDDDESRRPLLQTKKL
;
A
#
# COMPACT_ATOMS: atom_id res chain seq x y z
N GLY A 1 7.08 28.64 -3.34
CA GLY A 1 7.07 30.10 -3.28
C GLY A 1 5.66 30.63 -3.48
N ARG A 2 5.32 31.77 -2.87
CA ARG A 2 4.03 32.45 -3.07
C ARG A 2 4.03 33.12 -4.44
N ARG A 3 2.95 32.98 -5.20
CA ARG A 3 2.82 33.54 -6.57
C ARG A 3 2.84 35.08 -6.59
N ASP A 4 2.44 35.75 -5.51
CA ASP A 4 2.17 37.19 -5.46
C ASP A 4 2.91 37.95 -4.33
N GLY A 5 4.12 37.54 -3.99
CA GLY A 5 4.87 38.22 -2.92
C GLY A 5 6.37 37.92 -2.96
N ASN A 6 7.13 38.80 -2.32
CA ASN A 6 8.57 38.61 -2.17
C ASN A 6 8.83 37.38 -1.27
N ALA A 7 9.78 36.55 -1.68
CA ALA A 7 10.27 35.40 -0.89
C ALA A 7 11.72 35.66 -0.50
N LEU A 8 12.05 35.46 0.77
CA LEU A 8 13.43 35.42 1.24
C LEU A 8 13.85 33.97 1.40
N ALA A 9 14.89 33.55 0.70
CA ALA A 9 15.57 32.28 0.91
C ALA A 9 16.90 32.56 1.62
N MET A 10 17.13 31.84 2.72
CA MET A 10 18.38 31.91 3.47
C MET A 10 19.02 30.54 3.49
N THR A 11 20.23 30.44 2.97
CA THR A 11 21.01 29.20 2.97
C THR A 11 22.10 29.30 4.04
N ILE A 12 22.13 28.35 4.95
CA ILE A 12 23.16 28.22 5.96
C ILE A 12 24.10 27.11 5.52
N CYS A 13 25.35 27.47 5.21
CA CYS A 13 26.36 26.51 4.77
C CYS A 13 26.96 25.78 5.99
N GLY A 14 27.05 24.45 5.88
CA GLY A 14 27.83 23.62 6.80
C GLY A 14 29.32 23.67 6.51
N SER A 15 30.10 22.83 7.18
CA SER A 15 31.56 22.72 7.01
C SER A 15 31.96 21.55 6.08
N ASP A 16 31.05 21.08 5.23
CA ASP A 16 31.32 20.04 4.23
C ASP A 16 31.88 20.63 2.92
N GLN A 17 32.59 19.83 2.14
CA GLN A 17 33.24 20.27 0.89
C GLN A 17 32.23 20.81 -0.15
N HIS A 18 31.00 20.30 -0.15
CA HIS A 18 29.96 20.76 -1.06
C HIS A 18 29.46 22.14 -0.64
N ALA A 19 29.29 22.38 0.64
CA ALA A 19 28.90 23.69 1.18
C ALA A 19 30.02 24.72 0.97
N GLU A 20 31.28 24.37 1.18
CA GLU A 20 32.44 25.25 0.91
C GLU A 20 32.53 25.63 -0.59
N TYR A 21 32.25 24.71 -1.50
CA TYR A 21 32.24 25.00 -2.93
C TYR A 21 31.24 26.08 -3.32
N PHE A 22 30.02 26.01 -2.80
CA PHE A 22 28.99 27.01 -3.06
C PHE A 22 29.14 28.28 -2.23
N TRP A 23 29.80 28.21 -1.08
CA TRP A 23 30.17 29.40 -0.31
C TRP A 23 31.21 30.25 -1.03
N ALA A 24 32.18 29.63 -1.67
CA ALA A 24 33.20 30.30 -2.47
C ALA A 24 32.63 31.00 -3.73
N ASP A 25 31.55 30.46 -4.30
CA ASP A 25 30.90 31.03 -5.49
C ASP A 25 29.37 30.84 -5.42
N PRO A 26 28.64 31.69 -4.67
CA PRO A 26 27.19 31.56 -4.49
C PRO A 26 26.37 31.67 -5.79
N GLU A 27 26.92 32.35 -6.81
CA GLU A 27 26.23 32.49 -8.10
C GLU A 27 26.05 31.15 -8.78
N LYS A 28 26.95 30.20 -8.60
CA LYS A 28 26.82 28.85 -9.16
C LYS A 28 25.61 28.10 -8.58
N MET A 29 25.26 28.37 -7.34
CA MET A 29 24.07 27.79 -6.72
C MET A 29 22.78 28.37 -7.34
N LEU A 30 22.81 29.65 -7.72
CA LEU A 30 21.66 30.33 -8.32
C LEU A 30 21.58 30.14 -9.84
N ALA A 31 22.72 29.98 -10.50
CA ALA A 31 22.82 29.82 -11.97
C ALA A 31 22.59 28.36 -12.43
N GLY A 32 22.51 27.40 -11.51
CA GLY A 32 22.26 26.02 -11.85
C GLY A 32 20.92 25.84 -12.57
N ALA A 33 20.95 25.32 -13.79
CA ALA A 33 19.74 24.86 -14.46
C ALA A 33 19.17 23.71 -13.67
N VAL A 34 18.02 23.92 -13.02
CA VAL A 34 17.25 22.84 -12.41
C VAL A 34 16.57 22.09 -13.55
N GLU A 35 17.14 20.98 -13.97
CA GLU A 35 16.40 20.09 -14.86
C GLU A 35 15.14 19.62 -14.14
N PRO A 36 13.96 19.80 -14.76
CA PRO A 36 12.74 19.27 -14.16
C PRO A 36 12.90 17.75 -13.98
N PRO A 37 12.48 17.19 -12.83
CA PRO A 37 12.61 15.75 -12.60
C PRO A 37 11.88 15.01 -13.71
N GLY A 38 12.62 14.20 -14.46
CA GLY A 38 12.06 13.36 -15.51
C GLY A 38 11.23 12.24 -14.91
N VAL A 39 10.08 11.98 -15.50
CA VAL A 39 9.27 10.79 -15.19
C VAL A 39 9.59 9.71 -16.21
N PHE A 40 9.86 8.50 -15.76
CA PHE A 40 10.03 7.36 -16.66
C PHE A 40 8.67 6.94 -17.22
N LEU A 41 8.34 7.41 -18.40
CA LEU A 41 7.02 7.24 -19.02
C LEU A 41 6.77 5.83 -19.55
N HIS A 42 7.80 4.99 -19.68
CA HIS A 42 7.69 3.59 -20.10
C HIS A 42 7.38 2.61 -18.95
N ALA A 43 7.15 3.11 -17.73
CA ALA A 43 6.76 2.27 -16.61
C ALA A 43 5.33 1.72 -16.81
N MET A 44 5.21 0.45 -17.21
CA MET A 44 3.92 -0.18 -17.54
C MET A 44 2.89 -0.05 -16.43
N ALA A 45 3.29 -0.22 -15.16
CA ALA A 45 2.37 -0.05 -14.03
C ALA A 45 1.78 1.37 -13.93
N VAL A 46 2.52 2.40 -14.33
CA VAL A 46 2.02 3.78 -14.39
C VAL A 46 1.07 3.95 -15.58
N LEU A 47 1.45 3.42 -16.75
CA LEU A 47 0.62 3.48 -17.94
C LEU A 47 -0.72 2.77 -17.76
N GLU A 48 -0.73 1.59 -17.17
CA GLU A 48 -1.94 0.82 -16.84
C GLU A 48 -2.88 1.59 -15.90
N ARG A 49 -2.35 2.23 -14.86
CA ARG A 49 -3.13 3.07 -13.94
C ARG A 49 -3.72 4.29 -14.65
N GLN A 50 -2.95 4.94 -15.53
CA GLN A 50 -3.43 6.07 -16.31
C GLN A 50 -4.50 5.65 -17.34
N LEU A 51 -4.33 4.47 -17.95
CA LEU A 51 -5.32 3.91 -18.86
C LEU A 51 -6.62 3.56 -18.14
N PHE A 52 -6.54 3.02 -16.92
CA PHE A 52 -7.72 2.82 -16.07
C PHE A 52 -8.43 4.15 -15.77
N ALA A 53 -7.69 5.18 -15.38
CA ALA A 53 -8.25 6.50 -15.07
C ALA A 53 -8.92 7.14 -16.30
N LEU A 54 -8.28 7.02 -17.47
CA LEU A 54 -8.87 7.46 -18.73
C LEU A 54 -10.17 6.71 -19.04
N SER A 55 -10.16 5.39 -18.92
CA SER A 55 -11.34 4.53 -19.17
C SER A 55 -12.49 4.92 -18.25
N LEU A 56 -12.22 5.17 -16.98
CA LEU A 56 -13.20 5.59 -16.00
C LEU A 56 -13.80 6.97 -16.36
N THR A 57 -12.95 7.90 -16.76
CA THR A 57 -13.39 9.25 -17.19
C THR A 57 -14.26 9.18 -18.45
N ARG A 58 -13.88 8.35 -19.42
CA ARG A 58 -14.64 8.16 -20.65
C ARG A 58 -15.98 7.50 -20.40
N TRP A 59 -16.02 6.48 -19.56
CA TRP A 59 -17.25 5.81 -19.14
C TRP A 59 -18.21 6.77 -18.48
N MET A 60 -17.79 7.57 -17.50
CA MET A 60 -18.62 8.58 -16.83
C MET A 60 -19.06 9.69 -17.78
N SER A 61 -18.27 10.02 -18.80
CA SER A 61 -18.65 11.00 -19.82
C SER A 61 -19.71 10.45 -20.78
N GLN A 62 -19.67 9.17 -21.09
CA GLN A 62 -20.66 8.50 -21.96
C GLN A 62 -21.97 8.21 -21.22
N TYR A 63 -21.88 7.93 -19.94
CA TYR A 63 -23.03 7.64 -19.06
C TYR A 63 -23.09 8.65 -17.92
N PRO A 64 -23.76 9.81 -18.11
CA PRO A 64 -23.81 10.88 -17.10
C PRO A 64 -24.47 10.46 -15.78
N GLU A 65 -25.34 9.45 -15.82
CA GLU A 65 -25.99 8.88 -14.62
C GLU A 65 -25.11 7.87 -13.90
N ALA A 66 -23.98 7.48 -14.49
CA ALA A 66 -23.06 6.51 -13.88
C ALA A 66 -22.44 7.09 -12.61
N GLN A 67 -22.46 6.30 -11.56
CA GLN A 67 -21.87 6.66 -10.28
C GLN A 67 -21.02 5.52 -9.74
N ILE A 68 -19.85 5.87 -9.24
CA ILE A 68 -19.05 4.95 -8.45
C ILE A 68 -19.61 4.99 -7.02
N PRO A 69 -20.08 3.86 -6.46
CA PRO A 69 -20.53 3.82 -5.07
C PRO A 69 -19.46 4.36 -4.13
N ALA A 70 -19.86 5.25 -3.22
CA ALA A 70 -18.92 5.95 -2.36
C ALA A 70 -18.15 5.00 -1.41
N LYS A 71 -18.80 3.90 -0.99
CA LYS A 71 -18.25 2.97 -0.01
C LYS A 71 -17.95 1.61 -0.61
N ILE A 72 -16.86 1.00 -0.15
CA ILE A 72 -16.47 -0.35 -0.58
C ILE A 72 -17.56 -1.38 -0.26
N ASP A 73 -18.21 -1.27 0.89
CA ASP A 73 -19.23 -2.22 1.33
C ASP A 73 -20.39 -2.34 0.32
N ASP A 74 -20.61 -1.32 -0.50
CA ASP A 74 -21.66 -1.34 -1.53
C ASP A 74 -21.26 -2.08 -2.80
N ILE A 75 -19.97 -2.23 -3.09
CA ILE A 75 -19.46 -2.87 -4.30
C ILE A 75 -18.95 -4.29 -4.10
N ILE A 76 -18.58 -4.68 -2.87
CA ILE A 76 -18.08 -6.02 -2.56
C ILE A 76 -19.19 -7.02 -2.20
N LYS A 77 -20.47 -6.65 -2.33
CA LYS A 77 -21.59 -7.56 -2.08
C LYS A 77 -21.63 -8.66 -3.14
N PRO A 78 -21.85 -9.94 -2.75
CA PRO A 78 -22.01 -11.03 -3.71
C PRO A 78 -23.02 -10.75 -4.81
N GLU A 79 -24.12 -10.08 -4.45
CA GLU A 79 -25.20 -9.73 -5.39
C GLU A 79 -24.74 -8.72 -6.46
N VAL A 80 -23.75 -7.89 -6.14
CA VAL A 80 -23.16 -6.90 -7.07
C VAL A 80 -22.09 -7.56 -7.94
N LEU A 81 -21.20 -8.36 -7.33
CA LEU A 81 -20.10 -8.99 -8.05
C LEU A 81 -20.51 -10.13 -8.96
N ASN A 82 -21.63 -10.80 -8.65
CA ASN A 82 -22.15 -11.93 -9.41
C ASN A 82 -23.52 -11.63 -10.04
N ALA A 83 -23.85 -10.34 -10.23
CA ALA A 83 -25.12 -9.95 -10.84
C ALA A 83 -25.23 -10.52 -12.26
N GLU A 84 -26.32 -11.26 -12.55
CA GLU A 84 -26.62 -11.79 -13.89
C GLU A 84 -27.13 -10.69 -14.83
N SER A 85 -27.72 -9.63 -14.28
CA SER A 85 -28.21 -8.46 -15.01
C SER A 85 -27.78 -7.17 -14.31
N TYR A 86 -27.25 -6.24 -15.07
CA TYR A 86 -26.79 -4.94 -14.61
C TYR A 86 -26.95 -3.90 -15.73
N THR A 87 -26.98 -2.64 -15.36
CA THR A 87 -27.07 -1.55 -16.34
C THR A 87 -25.67 -1.09 -16.76
N PRO A 88 -25.52 -0.47 -17.94
CA PRO A 88 -24.25 0.06 -18.40
C PRO A 88 -23.63 1.12 -17.45
N GLU A 89 -24.48 1.77 -16.64
CA GLU A 89 -24.09 2.79 -15.65
C GLU A 89 -23.62 2.19 -14.33
N SER A 90 -23.75 0.87 -14.15
CA SER A 90 -23.41 0.23 -12.87
C SER A 90 -21.91 -0.04 -12.74
N PHE A 91 -21.38 0.23 -11.56
CA PHE A 91 -19.99 -0.11 -11.19
C PHE A 91 -20.00 -1.34 -10.26
N PRO A 92 -19.14 -2.36 -10.44
CA PRO A 92 -18.04 -2.45 -11.41
C PRO A 92 -18.41 -3.07 -12.77
N LEU A 93 -19.49 -3.84 -12.88
CA LEU A 93 -19.74 -4.70 -14.04
C LEU A 93 -20.06 -3.91 -15.33
N GLY A 94 -20.93 -2.93 -15.27
CA GLY A 94 -21.23 -2.07 -16.43
C GLY A 94 -20.01 -1.30 -16.92
N PHE A 95 -19.19 -0.79 -16.00
CA PHE A 95 -17.90 -0.19 -16.36
C PHE A 95 -16.98 -1.17 -17.06
N LEU A 96 -16.85 -2.41 -16.55
CA LEU A 96 -15.96 -3.41 -17.12
C LEU A 96 -16.40 -3.87 -18.50
N ASP A 97 -17.71 -3.98 -18.75
CA ASP A 97 -18.23 -4.29 -20.08
C ASP A 97 -17.99 -3.13 -21.06
N TYR A 98 -18.14 -1.89 -20.59
CA TYR A 98 -17.79 -0.71 -21.37
C TYR A 98 -16.32 -0.75 -21.81
N VAL A 99 -15.38 -1.07 -20.88
CA VAL A 99 -13.96 -1.16 -21.19
C VAL A 99 -13.66 -2.21 -22.27
N ILE A 100 -14.31 -3.38 -22.20
CA ILE A 100 -14.13 -4.44 -23.19
C ILE A 100 -14.69 -4.02 -24.54
N ASN A 101 -15.89 -3.45 -24.57
CA ASN A 101 -16.56 -3.04 -25.80
C ASN A 101 -15.85 -1.90 -26.53
N GLU A 102 -15.30 -0.95 -25.76
CA GLU A 102 -14.63 0.25 -26.30
C GLU A 102 -13.09 0.15 -26.24
N ALA A 103 -12.54 -1.06 -26.08
CA ALA A 103 -11.12 -1.28 -25.82
C ALA A 103 -10.18 -0.64 -26.86
N GLU A 104 -10.49 -0.79 -28.16
CA GLU A 104 -9.65 -0.22 -29.23
C GLU A 104 -9.75 1.32 -29.27
N SER A 105 -10.94 1.88 -29.04
CA SER A 105 -11.14 3.33 -28.94
C SER A 105 -10.37 3.92 -27.74
N LEU A 106 -10.49 3.29 -26.58
CA LEU A 106 -9.75 3.68 -25.35
C LEU A 106 -8.24 3.59 -25.55
N TYR A 107 -7.76 2.53 -26.19
CA TYR A 107 -6.36 2.36 -26.50
C TYR A 107 -5.84 3.47 -27.44
N GLN A 108 -6.58 3.79 -28.52
CA GLN A 108 -6.20 4.82 -29.45
C GLN A 108 -6.22 6.21 -28.83
N ASP A 109 -7.27 6.52 -28.04
CA ASP A 109 -7.35 7.75 -27.28
C ASP A 109 -6.16 7.90 -26.34
N PHE A 110 -5.82 6.83 -25.59
CA PHE A 110 -4.68 6.83 -24.68
C PHE A 110 -3.36 7.10 -25.41
N CYS A 111 -3.10 6.39 -26.50
CA CYS A 111 -1.88 6.59 -27.28
C CYS A 111 -1.80 8.03 -27.86
N SER A 112 -2.93 8.62 -28.22
CA SER A 112 -2.98 9.97 -28.76
C SER A 112 -2.52 11.04 -27.76
N LEU A 113 -2.66 10.80 -26.46
CA LEU A 113 -2.19 11.73 -25.42
C LEU A 113 -0.67 11.92 -25.43
N PHE A 114 0.07 10.91 -25.85
CA PHE A 114 1.55 10.94 -25.87
C PHE A 114 2.12 11.43 -27.21
N THR A 115 1.30 11.54 -28.25
CA THR A 115 1.73 12.04 -29.57
C THR A 115 1.56 13.54 -29.72
N ARG A 116 0.77 14.18 -28.85
CA ARG A 116 0.56 15.64 -28.87
C ARG A 116 1.73 16.36 -28.22
N SER A 117 2.63 16.89 -29.06
CA SER A 117 3.61 17.90 -28.62
C SER A 117 2.89 19.21 -28.33
N THR A 118 2.57 19.48 -27.07
CA THR A 118 1.80 20.68 -26.66
C THR A 118 2.63 21.74 -25.97
N VAL A 119 3.94 21.59 -25.86
CA VAL A 119 4.80 22.63 -25.27
C VAL A 119 6.02 22.86 -26.17
N SER A 120 6.19 24.10 -26.56
CA SER A 120 7.37 24.65 -27.20
C SER A 120 8.64 24.31 -26.41
N GLY A 121 9.34 23.27 -26.80
CA GLY A 121 10.63 22.90 -26.23
C GLY A 121 10.82 21.40 -26.09
N SER A 122 11.38 20.79 -27.11
CA SER A 122 12.28 19.62 -27.03
C SER A 122 11.91 18.36 -26.28
N LEU A 123 10.65 17.98 -26.17
CA LEU A 123 10.29 16.61 -25.80
C LEU A 123 9.90 15.83 -27.04
N SER A 124 10.68 14.80 -27.36
CA SER A 124 10.31 13.85 -28.41
C SER A 124 8.99 13.17 -28.03
N PRO A 125 8.06 12.95 -28.97
CA PRO A 125 6.84 12.21 -28.67
C PRO A 125 7.20 10.83 -28.15
N LEU A 126 6.50 10.38 -27.10
CA LEU A 126 6.66 9.04 -26.55
C LEU A 126 6.20 8.02 -27.61
N VAL A 127 7.09 7.14 -28.01
CA VAL A 127 6.78 6.06 -28.95
C VAL A 127 6.77 4.75 -28.16
N PHE A 128 5.59 4.15 -28.02
CA PHE A 128 5.47 2.84 -27.40
C PHE A 128 6.08 1.75 -28.28
N THR A 129 6.82 0.84 -27.67
CA THR A 129 7.33 -0.36 -28.31
C THR A 129 6.18 -1.30 -28.69
N PRO A 130 6.38 -2.24 -29.62
CA PRO A 130 5.35 -3.23 -29.95
C PRO A 130 4.86 -4.03 -28.73
N ASP A 131 5.75 -4.44 -27.83
CA ASP A 131 5.41 -5.15 -26.59
C ASP A 131 4.56 -4.27 -25.65
N GLU A 132 4.91 -3.01 -25.44
CA GLU A 132 4.11 -2.09 -24.62
C GLU A 132 2.70 -1.90 -25.20
N LYS A 133 2.58 -1.79 -26.52
CA LYS A 133 1.29 -1.68 -27.20
C LYS A 133 0.43 -2.92 -27.00
N GLU A 134 1.02 -4.08 -27.10
CA GLU A 134 0.34 -5.36 -26.87
C GLU A 134 -0.10 -5.47 -25.42
N ARG A 135 0.78 -5.17 -24.47
CA ARG A 135 0.47 -5.20 -23.02
C ARG A 135 -0.64 -4.23 -22.63
N LEU A 136 -0.72 -3.05 -23.22
CA LEU A 136 -1.80 -2.09 -22.97
C LEU A 136 -3.14 -2.60 -23.52
N ARG A 137 -3.14 -3.28 -24.68
CA ARG A 137 -4.36 -3.92 -25.20
C ARG A 137 -4.77 -5.11 -24.35
N ASP A 138 -3.83 -5.98 -23.97
CA ASP A 138 -4.06 -7.11 -23.07
C ASP A 138 -4.64 -6.66 -21.74
N TYR A 139 -4.20 -5.51 -21.24
CA TYR A 139 -4.73 -4.93 -20.01
C TYR A 139 -6.22 -4.59 -20.14
N LEU A 140 -6.71 -4.14 -21.28
CA LEU A 140 -8.12 -3.83 -21.50
C LEU A 140 -8.99 -5.06 -21.71
N VAL A 141 -8.55 -6.01 -22.54
CA VAL A 141 -9.39 -7.14 -22.99
C VAL A 141 -9.00 -8.50 -22.41
N GLY A 142 -7.80 -8.62 -21.85
CA GLY A 142 -7.19 -9.89 -21.47
C GLY A 142 -6.32 -10.48 -22.57
N SER A 143 -5.42 -11.37 -22.18
CA SER A 143 -4.47 -12.04 -23.06
C SER A 143 -4.69 -13.55 -23.12
N SER A 144 -4.43 -14.14 -24.29
CA SER A 144 -4.33 -15.59 -24.44
C SER A 144 -3.12 -16.20 -23.72
N GLU A 145 -2.12 -15.38 -23.39
CA GLU A 145 -0.90 -15.76 -22.68
C GLU A 145 -1.01 -15.70 -21.14
N GLY A 146 -2.22 -15.46 -20.60
CA GLY A 146 -2.46 -15.47 -19.15
C GLY A 146 -2.10 -14.16 -18.44
N ARG A 147 -1.88 -13.06 -19.17
CA ARG A 147 -1.73 -11.74 -18.56
C ARG A 147 -3.06 -11.26 -18.00
N SER A 148 -3.04 -10.76 -16.76
CA SER A 148 -4.24 -10.29 -16.07
C SER A 148 -4.79 -9.01 -16.70
N SER A 149 -6.06 -9.04 -17.13
CA SER A 149 -6.77 -7.86 -17.60
C SER A 149 -7.16 -6.92 -16.44
N LEU A 150 -7.62 -5.72 -16.79
CA LEU A 150 -8.24 -4.78 -15.85
C LEU A 150 -9.40 -5.45 -15.10
N ARG A 151 -10.25 -6.21 -15.84
CA ARG A 151 -11.36 -6.99 -15.26
C ARG A 151 -10.87 -7.97 -14.22
N ASP A 152 -9.85 -8.77 -14.55
CA ASP A 152 -9.31 -9.77 -13.63
C ASP A 152 -8.73 -9.14 -12.36
N ARG A 153 -8.00 -8.04 -12.54
CA ARG A 153 -7.40 -7.32 -11.40
C ARG A 153 -8.46 -6.68 -10.52
N LEU A 154 -9.42 -5.95 -11.10
CA LEU A 154 -10.46 -5.28 -10.31
C LEU A 154 -11.35 -6.30 -9.60
N ILE A 155 -11.90 -7.26 -10.32
CA ILE A 155 -12.78 -8.30 -9.73
C ILE A 155 -12.01 -9.16 -8.74
N GLY A 156 -10.76 -9.54 -9.04
CA GLY A 156 -9.92 -10.31 -8.13
C GLY A 156 -9.70 -9.60 -6.79
N LYS A 157 -9.42 -8.29 -6.84
CA LYS A 157 -9.26 -7.49 -5.62
C LYS A 157 -10.56 -7.32 -4.85
N LEU A 158 -11.67 -7.05 -5.53
CA LEU A 158 -12.98 -6.93 -4.87
C LEU A 158 -13.41 -8.25 -4.22
N ARG A 159 -13.17 -9.40 -4.87
CA ARG A 159 -13.44 -10.73 -4.28
C ARG A 159 -12.54 -11.03 -3.08
N LYS A 160 -11.27 -10.63 -3.14
CA LYS A 160 -10.38 -10.77 -1.98
C LYS A 160 -10.93 -10.00 -0.77
N LEU A 161 -11.39 -8.76 -0.97
CA LEU A 161 -12.01 -7.94 0.07
C LEU A 161 -13.33 -8.53 0.57
N GLU A 162 -14.16 -9.08 -0.32
CA GLU A 162 -15.40 -9.80 0.04
C GLU A 162 -15.10 -10.96 0.99
N LEU A 163 -14.17 -11.85 0.61
CA LEU A 163 -13.76 -13.00 1.42
C LEU A 163 -13.19 -12.59 2.78
N GLN A 164 -12.38 -11.54 2.79
CA GLN A 164 -11.82 -11.00 4.03
C GLN A 164 -12.93 -10.47 4.95
N ARG A 165 -13.87 -9.70 4.39
CA ARG A 165 -15.04 -9.22 5.13
C ARG A 165 -15.89 -10.36 5.69
N GLU A 166 -16.17 -11.37 4.88
CA GLU A 166 -16.90 -12.57 5.32
C GLU A 166 -16.19 -13.28 6.45
N SER A 167 -14.89 -13.44 6.37
CA SER A 167 -14.08 -14.04 7.43
C SER A 167 -14.24 -13.29 8.76
N TYR A 168 -14.15 -11.96 8.75
CA TYR A 168 -14.34 -11.15 9.96
C TYR A 168 -15.78 -11.21 10.49
N VAL A 169 -16.77 -11.19 9.61
CA VAL A 169 -18.20 -11.32 10.01
C VAL A 169 -18.47 -12.70 10.62
N ASN A 170 -17.93 -13.76 10.04
CA ASN A 170 -18.08 -15.12 10.55
C ASN A 170 -17.39 -15.27 11.91
N LYS A 171 -16.18 -14.74 12.06
CA LYS A 171 -15.44 -14.74 13.32
C LYS A 171 -16.19 -13.99 14.41
N ARG A 172 -16.74 -12.82 14.09
CA ARG A 172 -17.58 -12.05 15.02
C ARG A 172 -18.81 -12.86 15.43
N ARG A 173 -19.46 -13.58 14.50
CA ARG A 173 -20.61 -14.44 14.77
C ARG A 173 -20.23 -15.61 15.71
N GLU A 174 -19.07 -16.21 15.50
CA GLU A 174 -18.53 -17.26 16.41
C GLU A 174 -18.38 -16.73 17.82
N TYR A 175 -17.75 -15.57 18.00
CA TYR A 175 -17.61 -14.95 19.32
C TYR A 175 -18.96 -14.56 19.95
N GLN A 176 -19.91 -14.08 19.17
CA GLN A 176 -21.27 -13.82 19.65
C GLN A 176 -21.98 -15.11 20.14
N ASN A 177 -21.81 -16.21 19.41
CA ASN A 177 -22.37 -17.50 19.80
C ASN A 177 -21.66 -18.06 21.05
N ALA A 178 -20.34 -17.93 21.14
CA ALA A 178 -19.58 -18.30 22.33
C ALA A 178 -20.01 -17.47 23.55
N LEU A 179 -20.20 -16.16 23.39
CA LEU A 179 -20.70 -15.27 24.43
C LEU A 179 -22.08 -15.74 24.96
N LYS A 180 -23.02 -16.03 24.06
CA LYS A 180 -24.36 -16.54 24.45
C LYS A 180 -24.27 -17.84 25.20
N ARG A 181 -23.41 -18.79 24.80
CA ARG A 181 -23.18 -20.05 25.51
C ARG A 181 -22.61 -19.82 26.91
N ARG A 182 -21.60 -18.92 27.00
CA ARG A 182 -20.93 -18.63 28.27
C ARG A 182 -21.85 -17.88 29.26
N GLN A 183 -22.72 -17.01 28.76
CA GLN A 183 -23.74 -16.31 29.54
C GLN A 183 -24.76 -17.29 30.20
N ASN A 184 -25.06 -18.41 29.51
CA ASN A 184 -25.99 -19.42 29.98
C ASN A 184 -25.33 -20.51 30.86
N ALA A 185 -24.00 -20.47 31.02
CA ALA A 185 -23.26 -21.42 31.83
C ALA A 185 -23.35 -21.07 33.34
N PRO A 186 -23.11 -22.04 34.25
CA PRO A 186 -23.05 -21.77 35.70
C PRO A 186 -22.02 -20.67 36.01
N GLN A 187 -22.27 -19.94 37.11
CA GLN A 187 -21.43 -18.83 37.49
C GLN A 187 -20.14 -19.33 38.17
N ASP A 188 -18.99 -18.97 37.58
CA ASP A 188 -17.66 -19.17 38.13
C ASP A 188 -16.77 -17.94 37.81
N GLU A 189 -15.65 -17.76 38.54
CA GLU A 189 -14.74 -16.62 38.32
C GLU A 189 -14.16 -16.58 36.88
N ALA A 190 -13.95 -17.74 36.25
CA ALA A 190 -13.46 -17.82 34.88
C ALA A 190 -14.50 -17.32 33.87
N ARG A 191 -15.80 -17.54 34.15
CA ARG A 191 -16.89 -17.11 33.29
C ARG A 191 -16.93 -15.61 33.08
N ASP A 192 -16.77 -14.82 34.13
CA ASP A 192 -16.88 -13.37 34.01
C ASP A 192 -15.69 -12.78 33.20
N ASN A 193 -14.50 -13.37 33.35
CA ASN A 193 -13.33 -12.99 32.54
C ASN A 193 -13.52 -13.39 31.08
N ASP A 194 -14.02 -14.60 30.79
CA ASP A 194 -14.27 -15.07 29.41
C ASP A 194 -15.33 -14.20 28.73
N ILE A 195 -16.40 -13.82 29.43
CA ILE A 195 -17.45 -12.94 28.93
C ILE A 195 -16.88 -11.57 28.53
N GLU A 196 -16.02 -11.01 29.37
CA GLU A 196 -15.40 -9.72 29.11
C GLU A 196 -14.46 -9.78 27.90
N GLU A 197 -13.63 -10.83 27.82
CA GLU A 197 -12.76 -11.05 26.66
C GLU A 197 -13.56 -11.20 25.36
N LEU A 198 -14.63 -12.00 25.37
CA LEU A 198 -15.50 -12.18 24.21
C LEU A 198 -16.17 -10.89 23.78
N LYS A 199 -16.62 -10.04 24.71
CA LYS A 199 -17.18 -8.72 24.39
C LYS A 199 -16.15 -7.81 23.74
N GLN A 200 -14.92 -7.80 24.24
CA GLN A 200 -13.82 -7.01 23.67
C GLN A 200 -13.49 -7.48 22.25
N ASN A 201 -13.40 -8.78 22.03
CA ASN A 201 -13.15 -9.36 20.71
C ASN A 201 -14.26 -9.00 19.71
N ILE A 202 -15.53 -9.04 20.13
CA ILE A 202 -16.68 -8.61 19.32
C ILE A 202 -16.61 -7.13 19.00
N SER A 203 -16.29 -6.29 19.98
CA SER A 203 -16.13 -4.84 19.79
C SER A 203 -15.00 -4.51 18.81
N SER A 204 -13.84 -5.14 19.00
CA SER A 204 -12.67 -4.96 18.12
C SER A 204 -12.97 -5.35 16.69
N LEU A 205 -13.58 -6.53 16.46
CA LEU A 205 -13.98 -6.95 15.11
C LEU A 205 -15.05 -6.04 14.49
N THR A 206 -15.97 -5.53 15.31
CA THR A 206 -16.99 -4.60 14.80
C THR A 206 -16.37 -3.28 14.36
N SER A 207 -15.44 -2.75 15.13
CA SER A 207 -14.68 -1.54 14.76
C SER A 207 -13.81 -1.76 13.53
N LEU A 208 -13.17 -2.93 13.42
CA LEU A 208 -12.37 -3.30 12.27
C LEU A 208 -13.20 -3.39 10.99
N ILE A 209 -14.34 -4.10 11.04
CA ILE A 209 -15.27 -4.21 9.90
C ILE A 209 -15.76 -2.81 9.46
N ALA A 210 -16.05 -1.95 10.42
CA ALA A 210 -16.49 -0.60 10.12
C ALA A 210 -15.38 0.24 9.45
N ALA A 211 -14.16 0.15 9.94
CA ALA A 211 -13.03 0.91 9.42
C ALA A 211 -12.61 0.43 8.03
N GLU A 212 -12.45 -0.89 7.86
CA GLU A 212 -11.90 -1.46 6.62
C GLU A 212 -12.91 -1.54 5.47
N PHE A 213 -14.22 -1.64 5.77
CA PHE A 213 -15.23 -1.84 4.72
C PHE A 213 -16.33 -0.78 4.73
N ALA A 214 -17.04 -0.57 5.85
CA ALA A 214 -18.20 0.29 5.87
C ALA A 214 -17.88 1.79 5.73
N ASN A 215 -16.72 2.24 6.19
CA ASN A 215 -16.30 3.64 6.12
C ASN A 215 -15.25 3.92 5.05
N LYS A 216 -14.60 2.90 4.51
CA LYS A 216 -13.57 3.06 3.48
C LYS A 216 -14.21 3.48 2.15
N GLN A 217 -13.67 4.54 1.55
CA GLN A 217 -14.15 5.05 0.27
C GLN A 217 -13.63 4.19 -0.89
N THR A 218 -14.47 3.96 -1.89
CA THR A 218 -14.13 3.15 -3.08
C THR A 218 -12.94 3.73 -3.84
N LEU A 219 -12.89 5.04 -4.06
CA LEU A 219 -11.77 5.67 -4.79
C LEU A 219 -10.45 5.52 -4.04
N ASN A 220 -10.48 5.65 -2.71
CA ASN A 220 -9.28 5.42 -1.90
C ASN A 220 -8.81 3.97 -2.00
N MET A 221 -9.73 3.00 -1.96
CA MET A 221 -9.39 1.59 -2.18
C MET A 221 -8.75 1.37 -3.56
N LEU A 222 -9.30 1.95 -4.63
CA LEU A 222 -8.73 1.80 -5.98
C LEU A 222 -7.32 2.39 -6.09
N THR A 223 -7.02 3.47 -5.36
CA THR A 223 -5.67 4.04 -5.29
C THR A 223 -4.74 3.22 -4.41
N ASP A 224 -5.18 2.79 -3.22
CA ASP A 224 -4.41 1.97 -2.29
C ASP A 224 -4.02 0.62 -2.91
N GLU A 225 -4.97 0.02 -3.66
CA GLU A 225 -4.74 -1.25 -4.38
C GLU A 225 -3.97 -1.08 -5.70
N GLY A 226 -3.51 0.13 -6.00
CA GLY A 226 -2.68 0.42 -7.17
C GLY A 226 -3.40 0.30 -8.51
N LEU A 227 -4.73 0.42 -8.54
CA LEU A 227 -5.52 0.44 -9.77
C LEU A 227 -5.64 1.86 -10.35
N LEU A 228 -5.81 2.87 -9.50
CA LEU A 228 -5.78 4.28 -9.89
C LEU A 228 -4.44 4.93 -9.59
N PRO A 229 -4.07 6.00 -10.33
CA PRO A 229 -2.88 6.77 -10.01
C PRO A 229 -2.98 7.39 -8.62
N ASN A 230 -1.93 7.22 -7.82
CA ASN A 230 -1.75 7.97 -6.59
C ASN A 230 -0.75 9.09 -6.85
N TYR A 231 -1.22 10.32 -6.81
CA TYR A 231 -0.37 11.49 -7.05
C TYR A 231 0.41 11.94 -5.81
N ALA A 232 0.22 11.29 -4.66
CA ALA A 232 0.89 11.67 -3.44
C ALA A 232 2.42 11.42 -3.50
N PHE A 233 2.86 10.28 -4.04
CA PHE A 233 4.26 9.98 -4.39
C PHE A 233 4.29 8.75 -5.32
N PRO A 234 5.27 8.66 -6.26
CA PRO A 234 5.38 7.54 -7.21
C PRO A 234 5.85 6.22 -6.59
N GLU A 235 6.30 6.21 -5.35
CA GLU A 235 6.73 5.00 -4.65
C GLU A 235 5.55 4.40 -3.89
N GLU A 236 5.36 3.09 -4.04
CA GLU A 236 4.50 2.31 -3.15
C GLU A 236 5.08 2.46 -1.75
N GLY A 237 4.38 3.20 -0.89
CA GLY A 237 4.80 3.39 0.49
C GLY A 237 4.53 2.15 1.32
N ILE A 238 5.31 1.98 2.37
CA ILE A 238 5.01 0.99 3.40
C ILE A 238 3.99 1.59 4.36
N THR A 239 2.88 0.90 4.53
CA THR A 239 1.86 1.26 5.50
C THR A 239 2.22 0.70 6.86
N ILE A 240 2.24 1.54 7.88
CA ILE A 240 2.44 1.17 9.28
C ILE A 240 1.07 1.26 9.96
N ASP A 241 0.47 0.13 10.27
CA ASP A 241 -0.75 0.07 11.09
C ASP A 241 -0.35 -0.15 12.54
N SER A 242 -0.60 0.83 13.39
CA SER A 242 -0.11 0.83 14.74
C SER A 242 -1.22 1.01 15.77
N MET A 243 -1.04 0.36 16.92
CA MET A 243 -1.96 0.46 18.04
C MET A 243 -1.22 0.77 19.34
N VAL A 244 -1.77 1.69 20.12
CA VAL A 244 -1.35 1.91 21.51
C VAL A 244 -2.28 1.12 22.42
N ILE A 245 -1.71 0.21 23.18
CA ILE A 245 -2.45 -0.68 24.10
C ILE A 245 -2.08 -0.36 25.53
N LYS A 246 -3.01 -0.62 26.45
CA LYS A 246 -2.75 -0.53 27.89
C LYS A 246 -2.49 -1.94 28.42
N LEU A 247 -1.22 -2.27 28.61
CA LEU A 247 -0.85 -3.55 29.20
C LEU A 247 -1.16 -3.54 30.71
N ARG A 248 -1.75 -4.63 31.19
CA ARG A 248 -2.05 -4.82 32.60
C ARG A 248 -0.87 -5.50 33.28
N ASN A 249 -0.24 -4.83 34.24
CA ASN A 249 0.77 -5.46 35.07
C ASN A 249 0.12 -6.53 35.94
N ARG A 250 0.54 -7.78 35.76
CA ARG A 250 0.08 -8.95 36.52
C ARG A 250 0.28 -8.84 38.05
N GLY A 251 1.03 -7.84 38.52
CA GLY A 251 1.38 -7.61 39.92
C GLY A 251 0.52 -6.62 40.69
N GLU A 252 -0.40 -5.88 40.05
CA GLU A 252 -1.21 -4.84 40.73
C GLU A 252 -2.54 -5.33 41.33
N LYS A 253 -2.73 -6.64 41.44
CA LYS A 253 -3.98 -7.23 41.98
C LYS A 253 -4.22 -7.01 43.49
N GLU A 254 -3.29 -6.42 44.23
CA GLU A 254 -3.40 -6.49 45.72
C GLU A 254 -3.53 -5.17 46.49
N LYS A 255 -3.57 -3.99 45.87
CA LYS A 255 -3.50 -2.74 46.66
C LYS A 255 -4.48 -1.62 46.37
N SER A 256 -5.54 -1.77 45.61
CA SER A 256 -6.55 -0.70 45.57
C SER A 256 -7.97 -1.27 45.63
N GLY A 257 -8.61 -1.08 46.77
CA GLY A 257 -10.07 -1.23 46.98
C GLY A 257 -10.83 -0.13 46.23
N ALA A 258 -10.63 0.02 44.93
CA ALA A 258 -11.37 0.93 44.07
C ALA A 258 -12.44 0.13 43.32
N SER A 259 -13.65 0.69 43.32
CA SER A 259 -14.88 0.18 42.73
C SER A 259 -14.72 -0.34 41.29
N PRO A 260 -15.56 -1.30 40.83
CA PRO A 260 -15.39 -2.06 39.58
C PRO A 260 -15.69 -1.31 38.29
N GLU A 261 -15.76 -0.01 38.28
CA GLU A 261 -16.31 0.76 37.14
C GLU A 261 -15.32 1.29 36.09
N SER A 262 -14.02 0.99 36.16
CA SER A 262 -13.05 1.40 35.11
C SER A 262 -12.17 0.24 34.65
N LYS A 263 -12.77 -0.74 33.96
CA LYS A 263 -12.04 -1.78 33.23
C LYS A 263 -11.82 -1.31 31.80
N ASP A 264 -10.88 -0.40 31.62
CA ASP A 264 -10.43 0.02 30.29
C ASP A 264 -9.28 -0.93 29.86
N HIS A 265 -9.66 -2.06 29.26
CA HIS A 265 -8.77 -3.01 28.60
C HIS A 265 -9.06 -2.96 27.12
N GLY A 266 -8.30 -2.16 26.38
CA GLY A 266 -8.53 -2.05 24.95
C GLY A 266 -7.43 -1.28 24.23
N VAL A 267 -7.49 -1.31 22.92
CA VAL A 267 -6.73 -0.42 22.04
C VAL A 267 -7.09 1.02 22.44
N TYR A 268 -6.12 1.74 22.99
CA TYR A 268 -6.31 3.13 23.43
C TYR A 268 -6.36 4.08 22.25
N LYS A 269 -5.43 3.89 21.29
CA LYS A 269 -5.36 4.68 20.05
C LYS A 269 -4.89 3.78 18.92
N ARG A 270 -5.33 4.08 17.71
CA ARG A 270 -4.85 3.46 16.48
C ARG A 270 -4.36 4.55 15.56
N PHE A 271 -3.24 4.30 14.90
CA PHE A 271 -2.63 5.22 13.95
C PHE A 271 -2.23 4.45 12.70
N THR A 272 -2.40 5.07 11.55
CA THR A 272 -1.91 4.54 10.28
C THR A 272 -0.99 5.58 9.66
N PHE A 273 0.22 5.18 9.31
CA PHE A 273 1.22 6.02 8.70
C PHE A 273 1.72 5.39 7.41
N GLN A 274 2.32 6.20 6.56
CA GLN A 274 3.01 5.73 5.36
C GLN A 274 4.45 6.23 5.35
N ARG A 275 5.35 5.35 4.90
CA ARG A 275 6.76 5.65 4.67
C ARG A 275 7.14 5.28 3.25
N ALA A 276 8.01 6.06 2.61
CA ALA A 276 8.57 5.71 1.32
C ALA A 276 9.26 4.34 1.40
N ALA A 277 9.11 3.50 0.37
CA ALA A 277 9.67 2.15 0.37
C ALA A 277 11.19 2.14 0.58
N SER A 278 11.89 3.13 0.02
CA SER A 278 13.35 3.26 0.15
C SER A 278 13.83 3.46 1.60
N SER A 279 13.11 4.27 2.39
CA SER A 279 13.43 4.48 3.81
C SER A 279 12.80 3.41 4.70
N GLY A 280 11.68 2.85 4.27
CA GLY A 280 10.92 1.89 5.04
C GLY A 280 11.69 0.60 5.36
N LEU A 281 12.53 0.13 4.47
CA LEU A 281 13.38 -1.05 4.72
C LEU A 281 14.34 -0.86 5.91
N THR A 282 14.73 0.36 6.20
CA THR A 282 15.61 0.67 7.34
C THR A 282 14.86 1.08 8.59
N GLU A 283 13.73 1.78 8.42
CA GLU A 283 13.01 2.37 9.54
C GLU A 283 11.94 1.45 10.12
N VAL A 284 11.31 0.62 9.26
CA VAL A 284 10.12 -0.14 9.64
C VAL A 284 10.25 -1.65 9.37
N ALA A 285 11.47 -2.16 9.31
CA ALA A 285 11.69 -3.60 9.30
C ALA A 285 11.25 -4.23 10.64
N PRO A 286 10.87 -5.52 10.66
CA PRO A 286 10.57 -6.23 11.91
C PRO A 286 11.67 -6.08 12.94
N GLU A 287 11.30 -6.01 14.22
CA GLU A 287 12.18 -5.74 15.37
C GLU A 287 12.74 -4.30 15.43
N SER A 288 12.37 -3.42 14.50
CA SER A 288 12.72 -2.00 14.57
C SER A 288 11.75 -1.24 15.48
N ASN A 289 12.25 -0.12 16.01
CA ASN A 289 11.43 0.84 16.75
C ASN A 289 11.15 2.06 15.87
N PHE A 290 9.89 2.45 15.79
CA PHE A 290 9.46 3.62 15.06
C PHE A 290 8.92 4.68 16.00
N TYR A 291 9.43 5.90 15.92
CA TYR A 291 9.14 7.00 16.85
C TYR A 291 8.14 7.96 16.23
N ILE A 292 6.93 8.04 16.79
CA ILE A 292 5.90 8.95 16.28
C ILE A 292 4.83 9.23 17.35
N ASN A 293 4.25 10.43 17.30
CA ASN A 293 3.15 10.85 18.18
C ASN A 293 3.41 10.59 19.66
N GLU A 294 4.61 10.89 20.13
CA GLU A 294 5.06 10.70 21.51
C GLU A 294 5.23 9.23 21.95
N TYR A 295 5.15 8.25 21.03
CA TYR A 295 5.30 6.83 21.33
C TYR A 295 6.45 6.20 20.57
N ILE A 296 7.04 5.18 21.19
CA ILE A 296 7.96 4.24 20.58
C ILE A 296 7.12 3.05 20.13
N LEU A 297 6.93 2.90 18.83
CA LEU A 297 6.18 1.79 18.24
C LEU A 297 7.14 0.63 17.97
N HIS A 298 6.81 -0.53 18.49
CA HIS A 298 7.54 -1.78 18.25
C HIS A 298 6.92 -2.49 17.05
N ILE A 299 7.71 -2.69 15.98
CA ILE A 299 7.28 -3.35 14.77
C ILE A 299 7.59 -4.83 14.90
N ASP A 300 6.59 -5.68 15.02
CA ASP A 300 6.74 -7.10 15.26
C ASP A 300 6.08 -7.99 14.20
N GLN A 301 5.24 -7.43 13.34
CA GLN A 301 4.53 -8.20 12.33
C GLN A 301 4.61 -7.54 10.95
N VAL A 302 4.64 -8.38 9.93
CA VAL A 302 4.57 -7.99 8.52
C VAL A 302 3.38 -8.70 7.89
N GLU A 303 2.63 -8.01 7.06
CA GLU A 303 1.62 -8.64 6.23
C GLU A 303 2.28 -9.55 5.21
N LEU A 304 2.00 -10.85 5.28
CA LEU A 304 2.48 -11.85 4.36
C LEU A 304 1.33 -12.28 3.45
N ALA A 305 1.46 -12.05 2.16
CA ALA A 305 0.60 -12.66 1.17
C ALA A 305 1.40 -13.76 0.46
N ASP A 306 0.95 -15.00 0.58
CA ASP A 306 1.67 -16.17 0.02
C ASP A 306 1.86 -16.10 -1.50
N ASP A 307 0.96 -15.42 -2.20
CA ASP A 307 0.99 -15.17 -3.65
C ASP A 307 1.98 -14.05 -4.05
N GLU A 308 2.51 -13.30 -3.10
CA GLU A 308 3.47 -12.20 -3.35
C GLU A 308 4.92 -12.61 -3.18
N LEU A 309 5.21 -13.80 -2.65
CA LEU A 309 6.56 -14.35 -2.60
C LEU A 309 7.07 -14.63 -4.01
N LYS A 310 8.02 -13.82 -4.46
CA LYS A 310 8.64 -13.95 -5.76
C LYS A 310 10.10 -14.35 -5.61
N ARG A 311 10.54 -15.22 -6.52
CA ARG A 311 11.93 -15.60 -6.57
C ARG A 311 12.69 -14.64 -7.46
N TRP A 312 13.71 -13.99 -6.89
CA TRP A 312 14.57 -13.06 -7.58
C TRP A 312 16.00 -13.57 -7.59
N ARG A 313 16.69 -13.27 -8.65
CA ARG A 313 18.11 -13.58 -8.81
C ARG A 313 18.92 -12.28 -8.76
N PHE A 314 20.05 -12.31 -8.07
CA PHE A 314 20.91 -11.16 -7.86
C PHE A 314 22.33 -11.47 -8.35
N CYS A 315 22.92 -10.59 -9.16
CA CYS A 315 24.26 -10.75 -9.62
C CYS A 315 25.26 -10.28 -8.54
N PRO A 316 26.23 -11.12 -8.12
CA PRO A 316 27.20 -10.73 -7.09
C PRO A 316 28.20 -9.67 -7.59
N ASN A 317 28.40 -9.55 -8.92
CA ASN A 317 29.42 -8.67 -9.50
C ASN A 317 28.91 -7.29 -9.90
N CYS A 318 27.69 -7.19 -10.47
CA CYS A 318 27.17 -5.93 -10.98
C CYS A 318 25.86 -5.49 -10.35
N GLN A 319 25.36 -6.22 -9.35
CA GLN A 319 24.12 -5.93 -8.64
C GLN A 319 22.85 -5.96 -9.52
N TYR A 320 22.96 -6.45 -10.76
CA TYR A 320 21.79 -6.68 -11.61
C TYR A 320 20.85 -7.67 -10.93
N SER A 321 19.57 -7.39 -10.93
CA SER A 321 18.54 -8.25 -10.34
C SER A 321 17.38 -8.45 -11.31
N GLU A 322 16.86 -9.66 -11.33
CA GLU A 322 15.79 -10.06 -12.22
C GLU A 322 14.84 -11.03 -11.52
N HIS A 323 13.56 -10.93 -11.85
CA HIS A 323 12.57 -11.91 -11.40
C HIS A 323 12.82 -13.24 -12.12
N GLU A 324 13.04 -14.32 -11.36
CA GLU A 324 13.29 -15.66 -11.92
C GLU A 324 11.97 -16.25 -12.44
N THR A 325 11.81 -16.29 -13.76
CA THR A 325 10.78 -17.09 -14.41
C THR A 325 11.34 -18.48 -14.71
N LEU A 326 10.55 -19.52 -14.53
CA LEU A 326 10.99 -20.91 -14.63
C LEU A 326 11.52 -21.31 -16.01
N ASP A 327 11.19 -20.57 -17.07
CA ASP A 327 11.41 -20.95 -18.46
C ASP A 327 12.67 -20.35 -19.10
N GLU A 328 13.28 -19.29 -18.56
CA GLU A 328 14.41 -18.60 -19.17
C GLU A 328 15.59 -18.44 -18.19
N ARG A 329 16.35 -19.53 -17.97
CA ARG A 329 17.59 -19.43 -17.21
C ARG A 329 18.75 -19.02 -18.12
N SER A 330 19.10 -17.75 -18.13
CA SER A 330 20.35 -17.30 -18.73
C SER A 330 21.55 -17.97 -18.07
N SER A 331 22.50 -18.44 -18.87
CA SER A 331 23.72 -19.11 -18.37
C SER A 331 24.71 -18.16 -17.71
N ALA A 332 24.55 -16.85 -17.92
CA ALA A 332 25.39 -15.79 -17.40
C ALA A 332 24.57 -14.54 -17.15
N CYS A 333 25.07 -13.64 -16.31
CA CYS A 333 24.41 -12.38 -16.01
C CYS A 333 24.16 -11.56 -17.30
N PRO A 334 22.94 -11.12 -17.56
CA PRO A 334 22.61 -10.33 -18.75
C PRO A 334 23.35 -8.98 -18.82
N CYS A 335 23.73 -8.43 -17.67
CA CYS A 335 24.40 -7.15 -17.57
C CYS A 335 25.93 -7.24 -17.72
N CYS A 336 26.59 -8.13 -16.96
CA CYS A 336 28.05 -8.19 -16.89
C CYS A 336 28.66 -9.50 -17.41
N GLY A 337 27.85 -10.48 -17.80
CA GLY A 337 28.31 -11.76 -18.31
C GLY A 337 28.90 -12.72 -17.23
N SER A 338 28.76 -12.40 -15.94
CA SER A 338 29.29 -13.24 -14.87
C SER A 338 28.63 -14.63 -14.86
N PRO A 339 29.42 -15.73 -14.84
CA PRO A 339 28.89 -17.09 -14.77
C PRO A 339 28.33 -17.44 -13.39
N GLU A 340 28.72 -16.74 -12.33
CA GLU A 340 28.24 -16.92 -10.95
C GLU A 340 26.74 -16.64 -10.84
N TRP A 341 26.17 -15.89 -11.80
CA TRP A 341 24.73 -15.67 -11.92
C TRP A 341 23.90 -16.95 -11.87
N ARG A 342 24.45 -18.04 -12.40
CA ARG A 342 23.75 -19.34 -12.46
C ARG A 342 23.65 -20.06 -11.13
N GLU A 343 24.46 -19.68 -10.15
CA GLU A 343 24.49 -20.37 -8.86
C GLU A 343 23.14 -20.24 -8.14
N GLU A 344 22.71 -21.33 -7.52
CA GLU A 344 21.45 -21.36 -6.76
C GLU A 344 21.49 -20.40 -5.56
N SER A 345 22.68 -20.16 -5.02
CA SER A 345 22.94 -19.21 -3.95
C SER A 345 22.58 -17.76 -4.29
N GLN A 346 22.50 -17.43 -5.58
CA GLN A 346 22.14 -16.10 -6.06
C GLN A 346 20.63 -15.89 -6.18
N ALA A 347 19.84 -16.94 -6.06
CA ALA A 347 18.39 -16.85 -6.03
C ALA A 347 17.88 -16.65 -4.60
N ARG A 348 16.99 -15.69 -4.40
CA ARG A 348 16.36 -15.36 -3.12
C ARG A 348 14.86 -15.27 -3.27
N GLN A 349 14.14 -15.71 -2.26
CA GLN A 349 12.74 -15.37 -2.12
C GLN A 349 12.63 -13.94 -1.60
N VAL A 350 11.92 -13.11 -2.31
CA VAL A 350 11.71 -11.69 -2.00
C VAL A 350 10.25 -11.46 -1.70
N LEU A 351 9.99 -10.82 -0.57
CA LEU A 351 8.68 -10.38 -0.16
C LEU A 351 8.62 -8.86 -0.27
N PRO A 352 7.63 -8.29 -0.96
CA PRO A 352 7.40 -6.85 -0.92
C PRO A 352 6.90 -6.46 0.47
N LEU A 353 7.58 -5.51 1.11
CA LEU A 353 7.15 -4.95 2.39
C LEU A 353 6.07 -3.90 2.11
N ARG A 354 4.79 -4.24 2.31
CA ARG A 354 3.65 -3.34 2.04
C ARG A 354 3.01 -2.81 3.31
N THR A 355 2.68 -3.71 4.22
CA THR A 355 2.06 -3.36 5.49
C THR A 355 2.84 -3.99 6.63
N VAL A 356 3.13 -3.19 7.63
CA VAL A 356 3.71 -3.63 8.89
C VAL A 356 2.78 -3.26 10.03
N TYR A 357 2.75 -4.11 11.04
CA TYR A 357 1.96 -3.88 12.25
C TYR A 357 2.88 -3.55 13.40
N ALA A 358 2.51 -2.53 14.16
CA ALA A 358 3.29 -2.04 15.27
C ALA A 358 2.41 -1.81 16.50
N TRP A 359 3.00 -1.86 17.67
CA TRP A 359 2.30 -1.59 18.91
C TRP A 359 3.17 -0.81 19.89
N ALA A 360 2.53 -0.14 20.83
CA ALA A 360 3.18 0.51 21.97
C ALA A 360 2.36 0.30 23.25
N ASP A 361 3.03 0.20 24.37
CA ASP A 361 2.36 0.28 25.68
C ASP A 361 2.15 1.75 26.06
N LEU A 362 0.93 2.08 26.41
CA LEU A 362 0.51 3.43 26.79
C LEU A 362 1.40 4.07 27.88
N LYS A 363 1.94 3.28 28.82
CA LYS A 363 2.73 3.78 29.95
C LYS A 363 4.24 3.69 29.73
N ASN A 364 4.70 2.59 29.12
CA ASN A 364 6.11 2.24 29.09
C ASN A 364 6.82 2.76 27.83
N ASP A 365 6.08 2.87 26.71
CA ASP A 365 6.64 3.22 25.41
C ASP A 365 6.37 4.69 25.03
N ARG A 366 6.06 5.53 26.00
CA ARG A 366 6.01 6.97 25.76
C ARG A 366 7.42 7.55 25.71
N ILE A 367 7.71 8.32 24.66
CA ILE A 367 9.02 8.97 24.47
C ILE A 367 9.29 9.89 25.66
N LYS A 368 10.49 9.76 26.26
CA LYS A 368 11.00 10.62 27.32
C LYS A 368 12.18 11.41 26.77
N ASP A 369 12.44 12.60 27.36
CA ASP A 369 13.50 13.51 26.90
C ASP A 369 14.91 12.86 26.94
N ASP A 370 15.10 11.81 27.73
CA ASP A 370 16.36 11.09 27.87
C ASP A 370 16.50 9.84 26.98
N ASP A 371 15.52 9.57 26.12
CA ASP A 371 15.56 8.41 25.22
C ASP A 371 16.54 8.68 24.06
N GLU A 372 17.77 8.15 24.19
CA GLU A 372 18.70 8.08 23.07
C GLU A 372 18.17 7.16 21.98
N SER A 373 18.16 7.65 20.75
CA SER A 373 17.77 6.87 19.57
C SER A 373 18.64 5.63 19.45
N ARG A 374 18.07 4.45 19.72
CA ARG A 374 18.75 3.17 19.51
C ARG A 374 18.95 2.99 18.00
N ARG A 375 20.18 2.66 17.61
CA ARG A 375 20.50 2.34 16.21
C ARG A 375 19.65 1.13 15.78
N PRO A 376 19.12 1.13 14.53
CA PRO A 376 18.37 0.00 14.03
C PRO A 376 19.21 -1.27 14.08
N LEU A 377 18.63 -2.37 14.55
CA LEU A 377 19.27 -3.68 14.64
C LEU A 377 19.60 -4.25 13.25
N LEU A 378 18.84 -3.86 12.24
CA LEU A 378 18.98 -4.31 10.87
C LEU A 378 19.81 -3.31 10.06
N GLN A 379 20.85 -3.80 9.41
CA GLN A 379 21.64 -3.03 8.47
C GLN A 379 21.16 -3.37 7.05
N THR A 380 20.76 -2.35 6.29
CA THR A 380 20.52 -2.51 4.85
C THR A 380 21.85 -2.66 4.14
N LYS A 381 21.98 -3.74 3.38
CA LYS A 381 23.02 -3.89 2.39
C LYS A 381 22.43 -3.45 1.06
N LYS A 382 22.90 -2.33 0.52
CA LYS A 382 22.62 -2.00 -0.88
C LYS A 382 23.36 -3.04 -1.72
N LEU A 383 22.58 -3.81 -2.48
CA LEU A 383 23.07 -4.74 -3.48
C LEU A 383 23.43 -3.98 -4.76
#